data_b1dd4b5f3cb0790e8d7d0849918c3ed9
#
_entry.id   b1dd4b5f3cb0790e8d7d0849918c3ed9
#
_cell.length_a   1.000
_cell.length_b   1.000
_cell.length_c   1.000
_cell.angle_alpha   90.00
_cell.angle_beta   90.00
_cell.angle_gamma   90.00
#
_symmetry.space_group_name_H-M   'P 1'
#
loop_
_entity.id
_entity.type
_entity.pdbx_description
1 polymer ?
#
loop_
_entity_poly.entity_id
_entity_poly.type
_entity_poly.pdbx_seq_one_letter_code
_entity_poly.pdbx_strand_id
1 'polypeptide(L)'
;MELELETFRENVDSWIKQIRREFADFSDLPSVVNENTDNIQHNYELIYELKDEIEELKQEINALKLIQIISLKQKMNQKPEEQAHT
;
A
#
# COMPACT_ATOMS: atom_id res chain seq x y z
N MET A 1 -3.69 -62.81 11.49
CA MET A 1 -4.21 -62.11 10.31
C MET A 1 -5.26 -61.03 10.66
N GLU A 2 -6.23 -61.36 11.48
CA GLU A 2 -7.26 -60.37 11.84
C GLU A 2 -6.72 -59.16 12.54
N LEU A 3 -5.76 -59.30 13.45
CA LEU A 3 -5.12 -58.22 14.16
C LEU A 3 -4.30 -57.30 13.20
N GLU A 4 -3.65 -57.88 12.21
CA GLU A 4 -2.89 -57.12 11.23
C GLU A 4 -3.79 -56.31 10.32
N LEU A 5 -4.93 -56.90 9.93
CA LEU A 5 -5.94 -56.22 9.13
C LEU A 5 -6.59 -55.08 9.87
N GLU A 6 -6.90 -55.26 11.17
CA GLU A 6 -7.45 -54.21 12.02
C GLU A 6 -6.45 -53.05 12.18
N THR A 7 -5.19 -53.36 12.44
CA THR A 7 -4.14 -52.35 12.53
C THR A 7 -3.97 -51.56 11.23
N PHE A 8 -3.99 -52.27 10.11
CA PHE A 8 -3.92 -51.65 8.81
C PHE A 8 -5.12 -50.72 8.57
N ARG A 9 -6.32 -51.17 8.90
CA ARG A 9 -7.54 -50.37 8.77
C ARG A 9 -7.48 -49.11 9.61
N GLU A 10 -7.04 -49.22 10.86
CA GLU A 10 -6.87 -48.07 11.77
C GLU A 10 -5.85 -47.07 11.25
N ASN A 11 -4.75 -47.57 10.69
CA ASN A 11 -3.73 -46.71 10.09
C ASN A 11 -4.26 -45.96 8.86
N VAL A 12 -4.98 -46.65 7.98
CA VAL A 12 -5.61 -46.03 6.82
C VAL A 12 -6.62 -44.98 7.23
N ASP A 13 -7.46 -45.27 8.20
CA ASP A 13 -8.44 -44.31 8.72
C ASP A 13 -7.75 -43.09 9.31
N SER A 14 -6.67 -43.29 10.04
CA SER A 14 -5.85 -42.20 10.60
C SER A 14 -5.25 -41.32 9.50
N TRP A 15 -4.71 -41.93 8.45
CA TRP A 15 -4.14 -41.22 7.30
C TRP A 15 -5.22 -40.41 6.55
N ILE A 16 -6.39 -40.99 6.35
CA ILE A 16 -7.51 -40.29 5.70
C ILE A 16 -7.92 -39.07 6.52
N LYS A 17 -8.02 -39.20 7.82
CA LYS A 17 -8.36 -38.07 8.71
C LYS A 17 -7.30 -36.99 8.64
N GLN A 18 -6.01 -37.35 8.62
CA GLN A 18 -4.91 -36.41 8.52
C GLN A 18 -4.92 -35.68 7.19
N ILE A 19 -5.13 -36.40 6.08
CA ILE A 19 -5.23 -35.81 4.75
C ILE A 19 -6.40 -34.81 4.68
N ARG A 20 -7.55 -35.18 5.24
CA ARG A 20 -8.70 -34.29 5.29
C ARG A 20 -8.43 -33.00 6.07
N ARG A 21 -7.70 -33.09 7.18
CA ARG A 21 -7.29 -31.91 7.96
C ARG A 21 -6.37 -31.02 7.14
N GLU A 22 -5.38 -31.62 6.49
CA GLU A 22 -4.44 -30.89 5.65
C GLU A 22 -5.16 -30.19 4.47
N PHE A 23 -6.11 -30.87 3.84
CA PHE A 23 -6.94 -30.26 2.80
C PHE A 23 -7.83 -29.14 3.34
N ALA A 24 -8.35 -29.29 4.55
CA ALA A 24 -9.15 -28.23 5.18
C ALA A 24 -8.29 -26.98 5.41
N ASP A 25 -7.04 -27.13 5.83
CA ASP A 25 -6.10 -26.02 5.99
C ASP A 25 -5.81 -25.34 4.64
N PHE A 26 -5.70 -26.11 3.56
CA PHE A 26 -5.49 -25.57 2.21
C PHE A 26 -6.75 -24.95 1.60
N SER A 27 -7.94 -25.32 2.06
CA SER A 27 -9.19 -24.83 1.47
C SER A 27 -9.39 -23.33 1.64
N ASP A 28 -8.77 -22.73 2.64
CA ASP A 28 -8.80 -21.29 2.91
C ASP A 28 -7.81 -20.50 2.06
N LEU A 29 -6.81 -21.15 1.44
CA LEU A 29 -5.79 -20.46 0.66
C LEU A 29 -6.34 -19.63 -0.51
N PRO A 30 -7.29 -20.12 -1.33
CA PRO A 30 -7.84 -19.29 -2.40
C PRO A 30 -8.51 -18.02 -1.88
N SER A 31 -9.21 -18.11 -0.76
CA SER A 31 -9.84 -16.98 -0.11
C SER A 31 -8.81 -15.97 0.38
N VAL A 32 -7.75 -16.44 1.02
CA VAL A 32 -6.64 -15.60 1.50
C VAL A 32 -5.92 -14.94 0.33
N VAL A 33 -5.66 -15.68 -0.74
CA VAL A 33 -5.01 -15.15 -1.95
C VAL A 33 -5.88 -14.06 -2.57
N ASN A 34 -7.19 -14.27 -2.69
CA ASN A 34 -8.11 -13.28 -3.21
C ASN A 34 -8.14 -12.02 -2.34
N GLU A 35 -8.19 -12.16 -1.03
CA GLU A 35 -8.13 -11.05 -0.10
C GLU A 35 -6.82 -10.27 -0.24
N ASN A 36 -5.70 -10.98 -0.33
CA ASN A 36 -4.39 -10.35 -0.53
C ASN A 36 -4.31 -9.63 -1.87
N THR A 37 -4.87 -10.20 -2.92
CA THR A 37 -4.91 -9.58 -4.24
C THR A 37 -5.73 -8.29 -4.21
N ASP A 38 -6.89 -8.32 -3.57
CA ASP A 38 -7.74 -7.14 -3.42
C ASP A 38 -7.05 -6.05 -2.60
N ASN A 39 -6.34 -6.43 -1.55
CA ASN A 39 -5.55 -5.49 -0.73
C ASN A 39 -4.41 -4.88 -1.53
N ILE A 40 -3.72 -5.66 -2.35
CA ILE A 40 -2.67 -5.17 -3.23
C ILE A 40 -3.23 -4.17 -4.24
N GLN A 41 -4.35 -4.50 -4.86
CA GLN A 41 -5.03 -3.60 -5.81
C GLN A 41 -5.41 -2.28 -5.13
N HIS A 42 -6.02 -2.35 -3.97
CA HIS A 42 -6.39 -1.19 -3.18
C HIS A 42 -5.17 -0.34 -2.82
N ASN A 43 -4.07 -0.97 -2.43
CA ASN A 43 -2.83 -0.28 -2.13
C ASN A 43 -2.25 0.44 -3.35
N TYR A 44 -2.31 -0.16 -4.54
CA TYR A 44 -1.91 0.50 -5.79
C TYR A 44 -2.76 1.73 -6.07
N GLU A 45 -4.07 1.63 -5.89
CA GLU A 45 -4.97 2.77 -6.06
C GLU A 45 -4.61 3.92 -5.10
N LEU A 46 -4.34 3.60 -3.84
CA LEU A 46 -3.89 4.58 -2.85
C LEU A 46 -2.54 5.21 -3.23
N ILE A 47 -1.62 4.42 -3.76
CA ILE A 47 -0.32 4.93 -4.22
C ILE A 47 -0.50 5.92 -5.37
N TYR A 48 -1.37 5.64 -6.34
CA TYR A 48 -1.66 6.55 -7.43
C TYR A 48 -2.29 7.85 -6.93
N GLU A 49 -3.25 7.77 -6.00
CA GLU A 49 -3.84 8.95 -5.38
C GLU A 49 -2.79 9.79 -4.66
N LEU A 50 -1.90 9.13 -3.90
CA LEU A 50 -0.82 9.82 -3.21
C LEU A 50 0.17 10.47 -4.18
N LYS A 51 0.49 9.84 -5.30
CA LYS A 51 1.33 10.43 -6.34
C LYS A 51 0.70 11.70 -6.92
N ASP A 52 -0.60 11.67 -7.19
CA ASP A 52 -1.33 12.82 -7.70
C ASP A 52 -1.33 13.96 -6.67
N GLU A 53 -1.59 13.66 -5.40
CA GLU A 53 -1.53 14.64 -4.32
C GLU A 53 -0.12 15.24 -4.17
N ILE A 54 0.91 14.43 -4.27
CA ILE A 54 2.30 14.90 -4.23
C ILE A 54 2.58 15.84 -5.39
N GLU A 55 2.12 15.51 -6.58
CA GLU A 55 2.29 16.36 -7.76
C GLU A 55 1.58 17.70 -7.61
N GLU A 56 0.35 17.70 -7.10
CA GLU A 56 -0.40 18.90 -6.78
C GLU A 56 0.33 19.76 -5.73
N LEU A 57 0.82 19.13 -4.66
CA LEU A 57 1.58 19.81 -3.63
C LEU A 57 2.87 20.41 -4.17
N LYS A 58 3.57 19.71 -5.06
CA LYS A 58 4.77 20.27 -5.74
C LYS A 58 4.44 21.52 -6.54
N GLN A 59 3.32 21.49 -7.28
CA GLN A 59 2.87 22.65 -8.05
C GLN A 59 2.52 23.82 -7.14
N GLU A 60 1.82 23.56 -6.04
CA GLU A 60 1.49 24.58 -5.05
C GLU A 60 2.73 25.19 -4.40
N ILE A 61 3.69 24.36 -4.03
CA ILE A 61 4.97 24.81 -3.48
C ILE A 61 5.71 25.67 -4.48
N ASN A 62 5.78 25.28 -5.74
CA ASN A 62 6.42 26.06 -6.79
C ASN A 62 5.73 27.40 -7.00
N ALA A 63 4.39 27.42 -6.98
CA ALA A 63 3.64 28.65 -7.07
C ALA A 63 3.92 29.59 -5.89
N LEU A 64 3.94 29.06 -4.67
CA LEU A 64 4.26 29.82 -3.48
C LEU A 64 5.70 30.36 -3.51
N LYS A 65 6.67 29.57 -4.02
CA LYS A 65 8.04 30.02 -4.22
C LYS A 65 8.13 31.19 -5.19
N LEU A 66 7.40 31.11 -6.30
CA LEU A 66 7.34 32.20 -7.28
C LEU A 66 6.76 33.47 -6.68
N ILE A 67 5.65 33.36 -5.94
CA ILE A 67 5.03 34.49 -5.26
C ILE A 67 6.02 35.11 -4.27
N GLN A 68 6.73 34.29 -3.52
CA GLN A 68 7.72 34.76 -2.56
C GLN A 68 8.88 35.48 -3.25
N ILE A 69 9.39 34.97 -4.34
CA ILE A 69 10.45 35.60 -5.13
C ILE A 69 9.99 36.95 -5.69
N ILE A 70 8.78 37.02 -6.23
CA ILE A 70 8.19 38.26 -6.75
C ILE A 70 8.04 39.28 -5.61
N SER A 71 7.55 38.87 -4.46
CA SER A 71 7.40 39.75 -3.30
C SER A 71 8.74 40.30 -2.83
N LEU A 72 9.78 39.45 -2.79
CA LEU A 72 11.12 39.87 -2.43
C LEU A 72 11.70 40.88 -3.45
N LYS A 73 11.52 40.64 -4.74
CA LYS A 73 11.96 41.55 -5.78
C LYS A 73 11.27 42.90 -5.70
N GLN A 74 9.98 42.92 -5.44
CA GLN A 74 9.23 44.15 -5.25
C GLN A 74 9.73 44.96 -4.06
N LYS A 75 10.00 44.31 -2.94
CA LYS A 75 10.58 44.95 -1.77
C LYS A 75 11.98 45.52 -2.04
N MET A 76 12.81 44.78 -2.79
CA MET A 76 14.14 45.24 -3.16
C MET A 76 14.07 46.43 -4.10
N ASN A 77 13.12 46.47 -5.02
CA ASN A 77 12.96 47.58 -5.94
C ASN A 77 12.37 48.84 -5.27
N GLN A 78 11.57 48.70 -4.23
CA GLN A 78 11.01 49.80 -3.48
C GLN A 78 12.02 50.53 -2.61
N LYS A 79 12.98 49.82 -2.03
CA LYS A 79 14.00 50.38 -1.16
C LYS A 79 14.86 51.46 -1.82
N PRO A 80 15.40 51.28 -3.03
CA PRO A 80 16.17 52.34 -3.69
C PRO A 80 15.33 53.60 -3.98
N GLU A 81 14.07 53.44 -4.35
CA GLU A 81 13.16 54.59 -4.58
C GLU A 81 12.85 55.37 -3.29
N GLU A 82 12.59 54.66 -2.22
CA GLU A 82 12.35 55.29 -0.91
C GLU A 82 13.61 56.05 -0.45
N GLN A 83 14.78 55.50 -0.63
CA GLN A 83 16.06 56.16 -0.31
C GLN A 83 16.34 57.36 -1.20
N ALA A 84 15.91 57.31 -2.48
CA ALA A 84 16.07 58.43 -3.40
C ALA A 84 15.14 59.62 -3.07
N HIS A 85 14.03 59.38 -2.40
CA HIS A 85 13.06 60.39 -1.98
C HIS A 85 13.41 61.08 -0.64
N THR A 86 14.28 60.45 0.10
CA THR A 86 14.79 61.02 1.35
C THR A 86 16.10 61.74 1.18
#